data_8e03c48f3ccc44a6953fa34fe6eae935
#
_entry.id   8e03c48f3ccc44a6953fa34fe6eae935
#
_cell.length_a   1.000
_cell.length_b   1.000
_cell.length_c   1.000
_cell.angle_alpha   90.00
_cell.angle_beta   90.00
_cell.angle_gamma   90.00
#
_symmetry.space_group_name_H-M   'P 1'
#
loop_
_entity.id
_entity.type
_entity.pdbx_description
1 polymer ?
#
loop_
_entity_poly.entity_id
_entity_poly.type
_entity_poly.pdbx_seq_one_letter_code
_entity_poly.pdbx_strand_id
1 'polypeptide(L)'
;MSSSGVLEGINTFMKTHVYPSLVSLFLIGVFSLSSCCSDNSAPDTKYLNQFHESNFSSKVTPIKSDDLSLYVDYSTCIKEGQHSAFFQSLVPSFVDATKSYYSIKGSNIQKEENIDIYKELKNIVEVNYADLKKAAIKIANAGSEGVLLTDGEYFQKDIAKGNINNPYLAEPFKIWLKKGHDIYILAEPYVEKHNGNNYNKKRFYFLFTDNRLSNNIYDRICQTVKLEDYPTVEIFHLSADHPTVMAEGKSLKVNPTLSASVKPCGNYEIQDWSIDWEAIESVILGAVNPDTGEPLPNGECVIGGLKVDRNSYGGFRITDIDVNVYDINSDYFNYYNEQEAPTGMFAMSSLTHSSYSFIYDKEEFNNHGVVNLYMDADWWTPSNFLTGCPFNYTKIDICVSKCENVFDNYSSMFNFDAIGLLGQYNVSVTESVKQCLFDPEIQEMMNSAVLYTIYIKSNKY
;
A
#
# COMPACT_ATOMS: atom_id res chain seq x y z
N MET A 1 10.33 66.40 18.91
CA MET A 1 9.75 67.39 18.03
C MET A 1 8.66 66.64 17.28
N SER A 2 7.41 66.70 17.78
CA SER A 2 6.32 67.64 17.45
C SER A 2 5.96 67.53 15.96
N SER A 3 4.79 67.31 15.53
CA SER A 3 3.41 67.58 15.95
C SER A 3 2.49 66.94 14.89
N SER A 4 1.39 66.30 15.28
CA SER A 4 0.06 66.85 15.45
C SER A 4 -0.59 67.44 14.16
N GLY A 5 -1.82 67.01 13.95
CA GLY A 5 -2.87 67.74 13.27
C GLY A 5 -3.66 66.84 12.29
N VAL A 6 -4.84 66.66 12.42
CA VAL A 6 -6.12 67.24 12.78
C VAL A 6 -7.18 66.73 11.78
N LEU A 7 -8.24 66.29 12.34
CA LEU A 7 -9.60 65.99 11.92
C LEU A 7 -10.21 66.94 10.85
N GLU A 8 -11.12 66.38 10.11
CA GLU A 8 -12.48 66.85 9.75
C GLU A 8 -12.90 66.09 8.48
N GLY A 9 -13.94 65.32 8.37
CA GLY A 9 -15.32 65.52 8.68
C GLY A 9 -16.10 65.78 7.40
N ILE A 10 -17.03 64.92 7.08
CA ILE A 10 -18.33 65.29 6.48
C ILE A 10 -19.19 64.04 6.28
N ASN A 11 -20.30 64.07 6.98
CA ASN A 11 -21.50 63.27 6.74
C ASN A 11 -22.06 63.46 5.34
N THR A 12 -22.66 62.50 4.70
CA THR A 12 -24.11 62.51 4.39
C THR A 12 -24.53 61.44 3.37
N PHE A 13 -25.64 60.91 3.63
CA PHE A 13 -26.67 60.23 2.83
C PHE A 13 -26.71 58.70 2.79
N MET A 14 -27.55 58.21 3.66
CA MET A 14 -28.32 56.99 3.47
C MET A 14 -29.02 56.95 2.11
N LYS A 15 -28.89 55.85 1.40
CA LYS A 15 -29.99 55.31 0.59
C LYS A 15 -30.05 53.80 0.78
N THR A 16 -31.03 53.39 1.55
CA THR A 16 -31.58 52.06 1.69
C THR A 16 -31.95 51.49 0.33
N HIS A 17 -31.27 50.44 -0.08
CA HIS A 17 -31.82 49.45 -1.01
C HIS A 17 -31.83 48.11 -0.33
N VAL A 18 -33.00 47.73 0.16
CA VAL A 18 -33.35 46.41 0.61
C VAL A 18 -33.31 45.47 -0.59
N TYR A 19 -32.39 44.52 -0.59
CA TYR A 19 -32.45 43.35 -1.47
C TYR A 19 -33.04 42.16 -0.65
N PRO A 20 -34.23 41.73 -0.96
CA PRO A 20 -34.80 40.51 -0.37
C PRO A 20 -34.48 39.32 -1.27
N SER A 21 -33.29 38.75 -1.18
CA SER A 21 -33.00 37.51 -1.89
C SER A 21 -31.82 36.66 -1.33
N LEU A 22 -31.34 36.95 -0.12
CA LEU A 22 -30.23 36.20 0.48
C LEU A 22 -30.62 35.34 1.70
N VAL A 23 -31.89 35.39 2.11
CA VAL A 23 -32.38 34.60 3.26
C VAL A 23 -32.97 33.27 2.81
N SER A 24 -33.32 33.09 1.54
CA SER A 24 -33.94 31.84 1.04
C SER A 24 -32.95 30.75 0.68
N LEU A 25 -31.65 31.06 0.53
CA LEU A 25 -30.63 30.03 0.21
C LEU A 25 -29.98 29.38 1.45
N PHE A 26 -30.12 30.01 2.62
CA PHE A 26 -29.60 29.43 3.86
C PHE A 26 -30.56 28.47 4.55
N LEU A 27 -31.85 28.50 4.18
CA LEU A 27 -32.87 27.59 4.74
C LEU A 27 -32.99 26.26 3.97
N ILE A 28 -32.43 26.18 2.75
CA ILE A 28 -32.43 24.92 1.99
C ILE A 28 -31.26 24.03 2.38
N GLY A 29 -30.16 24.60 2.88
CA GLY A 29 -28.97 23.85 3.32
C GLY A 29 -29.12 23.18 4.70
N VAL A 30 -30.07 23.62 5.53
CA VAL A 30 -30.26 23.04 6.88
C VAL A 30 -31.35 21.97 6.88
N PHE A 31 -32.24 21.95 5.87
CA PHE A 31 -33.28 20.92 5.76
C PHE A 31 -32.84 19.62 5.11
N SER A 32 -31.67 19.57 4.45
CA SER A 32 -31.11 18.33 3.88
C SER A 32 -30.39 17.45 4.90
N LEU A 33 -30.05 17.95 6.08
CA LEU A 33 -29.41 17.16 7.15
C LEU A 33 -30.42 16.46 8.07
N SER A 34 -31.70 16.82 8.03
CA SER A 34 -32.72 16.17 8.84
C SER A 34 -33.55 15.13 8.09
N SER A 35 -33.28 14.91 6.81
CA SER A 35 -34.02 13.94 5.98
C SER A 35 -33.47 12.50 6.07
N CYS A 36 -32.31 12.28 6.70
CA CYS A 36 -31.72 10.94 6.78
C CYS A 36 -32.47 9.98 7.74
N CYS A 37 -33.42 10.45 8.54
CA CYS A 37 -34.07 9.64 9.57
C CYS A 37 -35.59 9.47 9.37
N SER A 38 -36.13 9.79 8.21
CA SER A 38 -37.58 9.62 7.98
C SER A 38 -37.99 8.22 7.53
N ASP A 39 -37.08 7.43 7.00
CA ASP A 39 -37.30 6.01 6.78
C ASP A 39 -36.57 5.21 7.86
N ASN A 40 -37.35 4.54 8.71
CA ASN A 40 -36.87 3.74 9.84
C ASN A 40 -36.15 2.43 9.42
N SER A 41 -35.80 2.27 8.16
CA SER A 41 -35.07 1.09 7.64
C SER A 41 -33.61 1.39 7.36
N ALA A 42 -32.71 0.60 7.95
CA ALA A 42 -31.29 0.65 7.62
C ALA A 42 -31.08 0.29 6.13
N PRO A 43 -30.19 0.98 5.40
CA PRO A 43 -29.79 0.55 4.06
C PRO A 43 -29.30 -0.89 4.08
N ASP A 44 -29.58 -1.64 3.04
CA ASP A 44 -29.06 -2.99 2.89
C ASP A 44 -27.54 -2.95 2.67
N THR A 45 -26.81 -3.92 3.22
CA THR A 45 -25.36 -4.07 3.02
C THR A 45 -24.98 -4.55 1.62
N LYS A 46 -25.95 -4.85 0.76
CA LYS A 46 -25.72 -5.41 -0.59
C LYS A 46 -24.78 -4.56 -1.47
N TYR A 47 -24.79 -3.24 -1.29
CA TYR A 47 -23.93 -2.33 -2.06
C TYR A 47 -22.63 -1.93 -1.36
N LEU A 48 -22.37 -2.43 -0.16
CA LEU A 48 -21.20 -1.99 0.62
C LEU A 48 -19.87 -2.36 -0.05
N ASN A 49 -19.80 -3.51 -0.74
CA ASN A 49 -18.62 -3.89 -1.52
C ASN A 49 -18.33 -2.88 -2.64
N GLN A 50 -19.35 -2.50 -3.41
CA GLN A 50 -19.20 -1.52 -4.49
C GLN A 50 -18.85 -0.14 -3.94
N PHE A 51 -19.42 0.22 -2.80
CA PHE A 51 -19.11 1.45 -2.09
C PHE A 51 -17.62 1.49 -1.68
N HIS A 52 -17.12 0.39 -1.10
CA HIS A 52 -15.70 0.25 -0.76
C HIS A 52 -14.81 0.38 -1.99
N GLU A 53 -15.06 -0.41 -3.02
CA GLU A 53 -14.25 -0.40 -4.24
C GLU A 53 -14.26 0.93 -4.96
N SER A 54 -15.38 1.63 -4.95
CA SER A 54 -15.51 2.93 -5.64
C SER A 54 -14.87 4.08 -4.89
N ASN A 55 -14.76 4.01 -3.56
CA ASN A 55 -14.40 5.16 -2.73
C ASN A 55 -13.11 4.97 -1.91
N PHE A 56 -12.73 3.73 -1.58
CA PHE A 56 -11.62 3.43 -0.68
C PHE A 56 -10.58 2.47 -1.25
N SER A 57 -10.94 1.64 -2.22
CA SER A 57 -9.91 0.89 -2.93
C SER A 57 -9.00 1.90 -3.64
N SER A 58 -7.70 1.67 -3.61
CA SER A 58 -6.74 2.55 -4.29
C SER A 58 -7.23 2.80 -5.71
N LYS A 59 -7.51 4.07 -6.05
CA LYS A 59 -8.01 4.48 -7.38
C LYS A 59 -6.93 4.32 -8.45
N VAL A 60 -6.24 3.23 -8.40
CA VAL A 60 -5.30 2.87 -9.43
C VAL A 60 -6.16 2.43 -10.61
N THR A 61 -6.29 3.31 -11.59
CA THR A 61 -7.08 3.03 -12.81
C THR A 61 -6.59 1.71 -13.41
N PRO A 62 -7.44 0.69 -13.57
CA PRO A 62 -7.01 -0.56 -14.17
C PRO A 62 -6.36 -0.30 -15.52
N ILE A 63 -5.11 -0.71 -15.69
CA ILE A 63 -4.46 -0.65 -17.02
C ILE A 63 -5.03 -1.81 -17.83
N LYS A 64 -5.48 -1.48 -19.04
CA LYS A 64 -5.96 -2.50 -19.99
C LYS A 64 -4.84 -3.26 -20.70
N SER A 65 -3.59 -2.94 -20.41
CA SER A 65 -2.45 -3.45 -21.15
C SER A 65 -1.75 -4.54 -20.34
N ASP A 66 -1.93 -5.78 -20.76
CA ASP A 66 -1.10 -6.93 -20.34
C ASP A 66 0.29 -6.88 -21.00
N ASP A 67 0.80 -5.72 -21.37
CA ASP A 67 2.03 -5.54 -22.13
C ASP A 67 3.25 -5.56 -21.20
N LEU A 68 3.89 -6.70 -21.08
CA LEU A 68 5.18 -6.81 -20.40
C LEU A 68 6.32 -6.36 -21.32
N SER A 69 7.21 -5.53 -20.77
CA SER A 69 8.47 -5.15 -21.41
C SER A 69 9.66 -5.84 -20.75
N LEU A 70 10.43 -6.61 -21.53
CA LEU A 70 11.63 -7.30 -21.06
C LEU A 70 12.89 -6.54 -21.51
N TYR A 71 13.69 -6.12 -20.55
CA TYR A 71 14.98 -5.45 -20.74
C TYR A 71 16.11 -6.41 -20.32
N VAL A 72 16.97 -6.74 -21.23
CA VAL A 72 18.06 -7.71 -21.00
C VAL A 72 19.40 -7.04 -21.18
N ASP A 73 20.20 -7.10 -20.14
CA ASP A 73 21.59 -6.71 -20.14
C ASP A 73 22.43 -7.79 -20.82
N TYR A 74 23.12 -7.43 -21.91
CA TYR A 74 23.97 -8.36 -22.67
C TYR A 74 25.30 -8.57 -21.97
N SER A 75 25.26 -9.14 -20.78
CA SER A 75 26.41 -9.42 -19.92
C SER A 75 26.63 -10.92 -19.73
N THR A 76 27.75 -11.29 -19.10
CA THR A 76 28.13 -12.67 -18.79
C THR A 76 27.05 -13.39 -17.98
N CYS A 77 26.28 -12.66 -17.14
CA CYS A 77 25.26 -13.27 -16.30
C CYS A 77 24.15 -14.00 -17.10
N ILE A 78 23.80 -13.50 -18.28
CA ILE A 78 22.77 -14.12 -19.11
C ILE A 78 23.32 -15.38 -19.80
N LYS A 79 24.55 -15.31 -20.28
CA LYS A 79 25.21 -16.48 -20.87
C LYS A 79 25.38 -17.61 -19.86
N GLU A 80 25.85 -17.32 -18.68
CA GLU A 80 25.98 -18.31 -17.59
C GLU A 80 24.60 -18.77 -17.09
N GLY A 81 23.55 -17.94 -17.24
CA GLY A 81 22.15 -18.30 -16.92
C GLY A 81 21.62 -19.53 -17.64
N GLN A 82 22.13 -19.81 -18.83
CA GLN A 82 21.73 -21.00 -19.59
C GLN A 82 22.04 -22.31 -18.87
N HIS A 83 22.97 -22.29 -17.90
CA HIS A 83 23.36 -23.43 -17.09
C HIS A 83 22.62 -23.48 -15.73
N SER A 84 21.79 -22.50 -15.46
CA SER A 84 21.01 -22.41 -14.20
C SER A 84 19.62 -23.03 -14.39
N ALA A 85 19.26 -23.95 -13.47
CA ALA A 85 17.92 -24.53 -13.45
C ALA A 85 16.85 -23.46 -13.14
N PHE A 86 17.17 -22.50 -12.27
CA PHE A 86 16.27 -21.40 -11.94
C PHE A 86 15.99 -20.51 -13.17
N PHE A 87 17.04 -20.05 -13.84
CA PHE A 87 16.90 -19.24 -15.05
C PHE A 87 16.06 -19.95 -16.11
N GLN A 88 16.31 -21.25 -16.34
CA GLN A 88 15.57 -22.05 -17.33
C GLN A 88 14.09 -22.22 -16.94
N SER A 89 13.78 -22.28 -15.67
CA SER A 89 12.42 -22.39 -15.14
C SER A 89 11.68 -21.05 -15.19
N LEU A 90 12.40 -19.96 -14.85
CA LEU A 90 11.83 -18.62 -14.72
C LEU A 90 11.57 -17.94 -16.08
N VAL A 91 12.54 -18.05 -17.02
CA VAL A 91 12.48 -17.34 -18.29
C VAL A 91 11.19 -17.58 -19.09
N PRO A 92 10.63 -18.81 -19.19
CA PRO A 92 9.35 -19.03 -19.87
C PRO A 92 8.21 -18.17 -19.31
N SER A 93 8.15 -18.01 -17.99
CA SER A 93 7.05 -17.28 -17.32
C SER A 93 6.90 -15.83 -17.77
N PHE A 94 8.01 -15.14 -18.04
CA PHE A 94 7.96 -13.76 -18.51
C PHE A 94 8.14 -13.62 -20.01
N VAL A 95 8.86 -14.53 -20.70
CA VAL A 95 9.02 -14.44 -22.17
C VAL A 95 7.69 -14.58 -22.87
N ASP A 96 6.85 -15.51 -22.46
CA ASP A 96 5.53 -15.73 -23.09
C ASP A 96 4.58 -14.52 -22.91
N ALA A 97 4.77 -13.73 -21.83
CA ALA A 97 4.03 -12.51 -21.57
C ALA A 97 4.64 -11.27 -22.24
N THR A 98 5.88 -11.37 -22.76
CA THR A 98 6.62 -10.22 -23.29
C THR A 98 6.08 -9.77 -24.64
N LYS A 99 5.65 -8.52 -24.70
CA LYS A 99 5.24 -7.82 -25.93
C LYS A 99 6.35 -6.96 -26.52
N SER A 100 7.27 -6.51 -25.69
CA SER A 100 8.38 -5.66 -26.13
C SER A 100 9.68 -6.15 -25.52
N TYR A 101 10.65 -6.47 -26.36
CA TYR A 101 11.99 -6.90 -25.94
C TYR A 101 13.02 -5.80 -26.21
N TYR A 102 13.84 -5.52 -25.23
CA TYR A 102 14.91 -4.52 -25.33
C TYR A 102 16.26 -5.13 -24.96
N SER A 103 17.23 -5.01 -25.87
CA SER A 103 18.61 -5.32 -25.57
C SER A 103 19.34 -4.09 -25.01
N ILE A 104 20.15 -4.29 -23.95
CA ILE A 104 21.02 -3.27 -23.39
C ILE A 104 22.45 -3.62 -23.79
N LYS A 105 23.04 -2.81 -24.67
CA LYS A 105 24.40 -2.99 -25.20
C LYS A 105 25.17 -1.69 -24.96
N GLY A 106 25.93 -1.62 -23.87
CA GLY A 106 26.57 -0.39 -23.42
C GLY A 106 25.53 0.67 -23.01
N SER A 107 25.63 1.87 -23.55
CA SER A 107 24.66 2.94 -23.33
C SER A 107 23.44 2.88 -24.29
N ASN A 108 23.42 1.92 -25.20
CA ASN A 108 22.34 1.76 -26.17
C ASN A 108 21.28 0.79 -25.66
N ILE A 109 20.03 1.24 -25.60
CA ILE A 109 18.85 0.44 -25.29
C ILE A 109 18.03 0.36 -26.57
N GLN A 110 18.07 -0.78 -27.23
CA GLN A 110 17.42 -0.99 -28.52
C GLN A 110 16.22 -1.90 -28.36
N LYS A 111 15.07 -1.47 -28.91
CA LYS A 111 13.93 -2.35 -29.10
C LYS A 111 14.23 -3.29 -30.26
N GLU A 112 14.19 -4.59 -29.97
CA GLU A 112 14.37 -5.61 -30.98
C GLU A 112 12.99 -6.05 -31.49
N GLU A 113 12.82 -6.11 -32.81
CA GLU A 113 11.57 -6.46 -33.43
C GLU A 113 11.69 -7.80 -34.20
N ASN A 114 10.60 -8.58 -34.20
CA ASN A 114 10.52 -9.85 -34.94
C ASN A 114 11.60 -10.87 -34.54
N ILE A 115 11.97 -10.92 -33.26
CA ILE A 115 12.95 -11.89 -32.77
C ILE A 115 12.28 -13.03 -32.01
N ASP A 116 12.93 -14.19 -32.05
CA ASP A 116 12.66 -15.29 -31.12
C ASP A 116 13.47 -15.03 -29.83
N ILE A 117 12.78 -14.59 -28.78
CA ILE A 117 13.43 -14.19 -27.52
C ILE A 117 14.19 -15.36 -26.89
N TYR A 118 13.67 -16.60 -26.94
CA TYR A 118 14.36 -17.77 -26.44
C TYR A 118 15.69 -18.03 -27.18
N LYS A 119 15.67 -17.89 -28.51
CA LYS A 119 16.84 -18.04 -29.32
C LYS A 119 17.84 -16.92 -29.07
N GLU A 120 17.35 -15.69 -28.91
CA GLU A 120 18.19 -14.53 -28.63
C GLU A 120 18.92 -14.69 -27.29
N LEU A 121 18.20 -15.06 -26.21
CA LEU A 121 18.79 -15.28 -24.89
C LEU A 121 19.85 -16.40 -24.89
N LYS A 122 19.77 -17.36 -25.80
CA LYS A 122 20.79 -18.43 -25.97
C LYS A 122 22.03 -18.01 -26.74
N ASN A 123 21.96 -16.93 -27.52
CA ASN A 123 23.02 -16.50 -28.44
C ASN A 123 23.53 -15.09 -28.14
N ILE A 124 23.41 -14.64 -26.91
CA ILE A 124 23.86 -13.29 -26.49
C ILE A 124 25.38 -13.15 -26.77
N VAL A 125 25.73 -12.10 -27.52
CA VAL A 125 27.10 -11.62 -27.63
C VAL A 125 27.34 -10.62 -26.49
N GLU A 126 28.23 -10.98 -25.60
CA GLU A 126 28.53 -10.20 -24.41
C GLU A 126 29.04 -8.78 -24.75
N VAL A 127 28.53 -7.81 -24.01
CA VAL A 127 29.02 -6.44 -23.96
C VAL A 127 29.29 -6.12 -22.49
N ASN A 128 30.55 -5.91 -22.15
CA ASN A 128 31.03 -5.84 -20.76
C ASN A 128 30.57 -4.63 -19.96
N TYR A 129 29.57 -3.87 -20.38
CA TYR A 129 29.02 -2.74 -19.61
C TYR A 129 27.62 -2.38 -20.11
N ALA A 130 26.78 -1.87 -19.23
CA ALA A 130 25.42 -1.48 -19.51
C ALA A 130 24.99 -0.22 -18.73
N ASP A 131 24.22 0.66 -19.37
CA ASP A 131 23.57 1.79 -18.72
C ASP A 131 22.23 1.33 -18.10
N LEU A 132 22.34 0.62 -17.00
CA LEU A 132 21.19 0.05 -16.28
C LEU A 132 20.27 1.13 -15.74
N LYS A 133 20.80 2.28 -15.31
CA LYS A 133 19.99 3.41 -14.83
C LYS A 133 18.99 3.86 -15.90
N LYS A 134 19.46 4.05 -17.13
CA LYS A 134 18.62 4.49 -18.24
C LYS A 134 17.53 3.47 -18.58
N ALA A 135 17.85 2.17 -18.51
CA ALA A 135 16.88 1.10 -18.72
C ALA A 135 15.80 1.09 -17.63
N ALA A 136 16.21 1.14 -16.36
CA ALA A 136 15.27 1.16 -15.23
C ALA A 136 14.38 2.41 -15.21
N ILE A 137 14.91 3.60 -15.55
CA ILE A 137 14.12 4.83 -15.72
C ILE A 137 13.08 4.66 -16.84
N LYS A 138 13.46 4.01 -17.95
CA LYS A 138 12.54 3.77 -19.06
C LYS A 138 11.40 2.86 -18.64
N ILE A 139 11.66 1.80 -17.87
CA ILE A 139 10.64 0.94 -17.27
C ILE A 139 9.77 1.75 -16.32
N ALA A 140 10.37 2.46 -15.35
CA ALA A 140 9.65 3.19 -14.32
C ALA A 140 8.72 4.29 -14.90
N ASN A 141 9.04 4.84 -16.06
CA ASN A 141 8.20 5.83 -16.76
C ASN A 141 7.21 5.20 -17.74
N ALA A 142 7.33 3.89 -18.02
CA ALA A 142 6.37 3.20 -18.86
C ALA A 142 4.99 3.09 -18.17
N GLY A 143 3.96 2.85 -18.94
CA GLY A 143 2.60 2.61 -18.44
C GLY A 143 2.28 1.12 -18.25
N SER A 144 3.27 0.23 -18.29
CA SER A 144 3.13 -1.22 -18.24
C SER A 144 4.24 -1.84 -17.39
N GLU A 145 4.01 -3.08 -16.97
CA GLU A 145 5.02 -3.87 -16.25
C GLU A 145 6.33 -4.02 -17.03
N GLY A 146 7.42 -4.17 -16.29
CA GLY A 146 8.74 -4.39 -16.88
C GLY A 146 9.61 -5.32 -16.07
N VAL A 147 10.43 -6.10 -16.77
CA VAL A 147 11.47 -6.92 -16.18
C VAL A 147 12.83 -6.39 -16.65
N LEU A 148 13.72 -6.11 -15.71
CA LEU A 148 15.13 -5.83 -15.97
C LEU A 148 15.96 -7.01 -15.51
N LEU A 149 16.61 -7.70 -16.44
CA LEU A 149 17.48 -8.84 -16.22
C LEU A 149 18.92 -8.42 -16.41
N THR A 150 19.76 -8.52 -15.33
CA THR A 150 21.13 -7.97 -15.29
C THR A 150 21.96 -8.64 -14.21
N ASP A 151 23.30 -8.44 -14.25
CA ASP A 151 24.23 -8.75 -13.15
C ASP A 151 24.32 -7.63 -12.10
N GLY A 152 23.63 -6.50 -12.30
CA GLY A 152 23.66 -5.37 -11.38
C GLY A 152 24.93 -4.52 -11.47
N GLU A 153 25.84 -4.79 -12.41
CA GLU A 153 27.03 -4.00 -12.62
C GLU A 153 26.73 -2.74 -13.44
N TYR A 154 26.64 -1.62 -12.77
CA TYR A 154 26.45 -0.34 -13.44
C TYR A 154 27.76 0.20 -14.01
N PHE A 155 27.79 0.45 -15.28
CA PHE A 155 28.91 1.04 -15.96
C PHE A 155 28.52 2.36 -16.66
N GLN A 156 29.32 3.38 -16.42
CA GLN A 156 29.22 4.64 -17.15
C GLN A 156 30.55 4.90 -17.86
N LYS A 157 30.53 5.16 -19.16
CA LYS A 157 31.69 5.24 -20.04
C LYS A 157 32.79 6.21 -19.57
N ASP A 158 32.40 7.25 -18.83
CA ASP A 158 33.28 8.30 -18.35
C ASP A 158 33.86 8.03 -16.93
N ILE A 159 33.40 6.94 -16.29
CA ILE A 159 33.88 6.54 -14.96
C ILE A 159 34.77 5.31 -15.14
N ALA A 160 36.06 5.53 -15.22
CA ALA A 160 37.06 4.54 -15.61
C ALA A 160 37.26 3.34 -14.64
N LYS A 161 36.49 3.24 -13.56
CA LYS A 161 36.47 2.09 -12.63
C LYS A 161 35.03 1.91 -12.15
N GLY A 162 34.58 0.67 -12.21
CA GLY A 162 33.22 0.31 -11.79
C GLY A 162 32.82 1.02 -10.50
N ASN A 163 31.70 1.70 -10.55
CA ASN A 163 31.19 2.45 -9.41
C ASN A 163 30.44 1.47 -8.51
N ILE A 164 31.18 0.81 -7.62
CA ILE A 164 30.71 -0.30 -6.78
C ILE A 164 29.72 0.12 -5.69
N ASN A 165 29.48 1.42 -5.52
CA ASN A 165 28.58 1.98 -4.50
C ASN A 165 27.60 3.03 -5.04
N ASN A 166 27.47 3.16 -6.36
CA ASN A 166 26.55 4.14 -6.95
C ASN A 166 25.10 3.64 -6.84
N PRO A 167 24.19 4.38 -6.20
CA PRO A 167 22.78 4.01 -6.05
C PRO A 167 21.95 4.28 -7.32
N TYR A 168 22.38 3.77 -8.45
CA TYR A 168 21.84 4.10 -9.79
C TYR A 168 20.37 3.68 -9.97
N LEU A 169 19.85 2.71 -9.19
CA LEU A 169 18.45 2.28 -9.23
C LEU A 169 17.55 3.03 -8.23
N ALA A 170 18.09 3.85 -7.33
CA ALA A 170 17.27 4.55 -6.33
C ALA A 170 16.19 5.43 -6.96
N GLU A 171 16.55 6.22 -7.98
CA GLU A 171 15.61 7.09 -8.69
C GLU A 171 14.49 6.33 -9.42
N PRO A 172 14.77 5.33 -10.28
CA PRO A 172 13.71 4.57 -10.93
C PRO A 172 12.84 3.77 -9.94
N PHE A 173 13.38 3.25 -8.85
CA PHE A 173 12.61 2.59 -7.81
C PHE A 173 11.61 3.57 -7.16
N LYS A 174 12.07 4.75 -6.76
CA LYS A 174 11.19 5.80 -6.22
C LYS A 174 10.08 6.19 -7.18
N ILE A 175 10.39 6.39 -8.46
CA ILE A 175 9.39 6.73 -9.48
C ILE A 175 8.31 5.65 -9.55
N TRP A 176 8.68 4.38 -9.47
CA TRP A 176 7.74 3.27 -9.57
C TRP A 176 6.89 3.12 -8.32
N LEU A 177 7.51 3.11 -7.15
CA LEU A 177 6.81 2.99 -5.86
C LEU A 177 5.85 4.15 -5.59
N LYS A 178 6.19 5.39 -5.97
CA LYS A 178 5.31 6.56 -5.83
C LYS A 178 4.04 6.48 -6.69
N LYS A 179 3.98 5.54 -7.64
CA LYS A 179 2.76 5.24 -8.39
C LYS A 179 1.84 4.24 -7.66
N GLY A 180 2.20 3.79 -6.47
CA GLY A 180 1.49 2.73 -5.74
C GLY A 180 1.76 1.33 -6.28
N HIS A 181 2.90 1.10 -6.92
CA HIS A 181 3.31 -0.18 -7.48
C HIS A 181 4.45 -0.79 -6.68
N ASP A 182 4.68 -2.09 -6.87
CA ASP A 182 5.71 -2.83 -6.17
C ASP A 182 6.86 -3.25 -7.09
N ILE A 183 8.00 -3.58 -6.48
CA ILE A 183 9.14 -4.16 -7.16
C ILE A 183 9.54 -5.43 -6.42
N TYR A 184 9.54 -6.57 -7.11
CA TYR A 184 10.14 -7.78 -6.59
C TYR A 184 11.56 -7.90 -7.15
N ILE A 185 12.52 -8.16 -6.27
CA ILE A 185 13.93 -8.33 -6.63
C ILE A 185 14.29 -9.79 -6.33
N LEU A 186 14.52 -10.57 -7.40
CA LEU A 186 15.02 -11.93 -7.26
C LEU A 186 16.54 -11.89 -7.51
N ALA A 187 17.32 -12.39 -6.55
CA ALA A 187 18.77 -12.42 -6.63
C ALA A 187 19.26 -13.87 -6.65
N GLU A 188 19.72 -14.31 -7.81
CA GLU A 188 20.23 -15.66 -8.05
C GLU A 188 21.76 -15.66 -8.01
N PRO A 189 22.41 -16.40 -7.09
CA PRO A 189 23.86 -16.49 -7.05
C PRO A 189 24.42 -17.33 -8.21
N TYR A 190 25.54 -16.89 -8.76
CA TYR A 190 26.34 -17.66 -9.71
C TYR A 190 27.83 -17.34 -9.54
N VAL A 191 28.69 -18.16 -10.16
CA VAL A 191 30.15 -17.96 -10.14
C VAL A 191 30.61 -17.54 -11.53
N GLU A 192 31.22 -16.37 -11.61
CA GLU A 192 31.87 -15.88 -12.82
C GLU A 192 33.36 -16.12 -12.78
N LYS A 193 33.90 -16.60 -13.90
CA LYS A 193 35.36 -16.77 -14.08
C LYS A 193 35.92 -15.61 -14.88
N HIS A 194 36.83 -14.83 -14.25
CA HIS A 194 37.50 -13.73 -14.92
C HIS A 194 39.01 -13.76 -14.63
N ASN A 195 39.84 -13.77 -15.67
CA ASN A 195 41.31 -13.82 -15.58
C ASN A 195 41.82 -14.92 -14.64
N GLY A 196 41.22 -16.11 -14.65
CA GLY A 196 41.60 -17.26 -13.84
C GLY A 196 41.10 -17.23 -12.38
N ASN A 197 40.42 -16.18 -11.96
CA ASN A 197 39.80 -16.07 -10.64
C ASN A 197 38.28 -16.34 -10.71
N ASN A 198 37.74 -16.86 -9.63
CA ASN A 198 36.32 -17.03 -9.44
C ASN A 198 35.75 -15.85 -8.64
N TYR A 199 34.65 -15.29 -9.10
CA TYR A 199 33.92 -14.22 -8.44
C TYR A 199 32.51 -14.69 -8.13
N ASN A 200 32.05 -14.53 -6.88
CA ASN A 200 30.69 -14.81 -6.49
C ASN A 200 29.81 -13.63 -6.93
N LYS A 201 28.98 -13.86 -7.89
CA LYS A 201 28.13 -12.85 -8.51
C LYS A 201 26.65 -13.14 -8.25
N LYS A 202 25.81 -12.18 -8.56
CA LYS A 202 24.36 -12.34 -8.54
C LYS A 202 23.76 -11.93 -9.89
N ARG A 203 22.80 -12.71 -10.34
CA ARG A 203 21.89 -12.35 -11.44
C ARG A 203 20.64 -11.80 -10.81
N PHE A 204 20.28 -10.58 -11.17
CA PHE A 204 19.11 -9.91 -10.68
C PHE A 204 18.00 -9.92 -11.71
N TYR A 205 16.78 -10.19 -11.22
CA TYR A 205 15.54 -10.04 -11.93
C TYR A 205 14.74 -8.98 -11.18
N PHE A 206 14.76 -7.73 -11.68
CA PHE A 206 13.95 -6.66 -11.13
C PHE A 206 12.59 -6.67 -11.81
N LEU A 207 11.57 -7.08 -11.09
CA LEU A 207 10.19 -7.16 -11.57
C LEU A 207 9.45 -5.90 -11.11
N PHE A 208 9.23 -4.98 -12.03
CA PHE A 208 8.41 -3.80 -11.82
C PHE A 208 6.95 -4.18 -12.03
N THR A 209 6.25 -4.51 -10.95
CA THR A 209 4.89 -5.05 -10.97
C THR A 209 3.84 -3.96 -10.92
N ASP A 210 2.79 -4.11 -11.70
CA ASP A 210 1.64 -3.20 -11.68
C ASP A 210 0.53 -3.80 -10.79
N ASN A 211 0.33 -3.23 -9.61
CA ASN A 211 -0.63 -3.74 -8.62
C ASN A 211 -2.10 -3.59 -9.03
N ARG A 212 -2.38 -2.90 -10.15
CA ARG A 212 -3.72 -2.83 -10.73
C ARG A 212 -4.10 -4.11 -11.48
N LEU A 213 -3.12 -4.91 -11.84
CA LEU A 213 -3.34 -6.16 -12.55
C LEU A 213 -3.64 -7.27 -11.55
N SER A 214 -4.75 -7.96 -11.75
CA SER A 214 -5.15 -9.11 -10.93
C SER A 214 -4.21 -10.33 -11.10
N ASN A 215 -3.30 -10.28 -12.06
CA ASN A 215 -2.31 -11.32 -12.35
C ASN A 215 -1.04 -10.65 -12.88
N ASN A 216 -0.35 -9.93 -12.00
CA ASN A 216 0.91 -9.25 -12.32
C ASN A 216 2.04 -10.24 -12.60
N ILE A 217 3.19 -9.76 -13.05
CA ILE A 217 4.29 -10.65 -13.46
C ILE A 217 4.81 -11.52 -12.31
N TYR A 218 4.81 -11.04 -11.05
CA TYR A 218 5.22 -11.85 -9.92
C TYR A 218 4.22 -12.97 -9.63
N ASP A 219 2.92 -12.69 -9.68
CA ASP A 219 1.86 -13.70 -9.53
C ASP A 219 1.96 -14.79 -10.61
N ARG A 220 2.23 -14.41 -11.85
CA ARG A 220 2.44 -15.36 -12.97
C ARG A 220 3.64 -16.27 -12.71
N ILE A 221 4.74 -15.70 -12.20
CA ILE A 221 5.91 -16.49 -11.81
C ILE A 221 5.56 -17.48 -10.72
N CYS A 222 4.87 -17.05 -9.65
CA CYS A 222 4.46 -17.91 -8.54
C CYS A 222 3.51 -19.04 -8.97
N GLN A 223 2.72 -18.84 -10.03
CA GLN A 223 1.85 -19.88 -10.59
C GLN A 223 2.59 -20.93 -11.40
N THR A 224 3.74 -20.58 -11.98
CA THR A 224 4.47 -21.43 -12.93
C THR A 224 5.76 -22.01 -12.38
N VAL A 225 6.37 -21.32 -11.41
CA VAL A 225 7.65 -21.68 -10.78
C VAL A 225 7.43 -21.85 -9.30
N LYS A 226 7.79 -23.03 -8.77
CA LYS A 226 7.83 -23.26 -7.33
C LYS A 226 9.11 -22.64 -6.79
N LEU A 227 9.01 -21.39 -6.30
CA LEU A 227 10.17 -20.64 -5.83
C LEU A 227 10.89 -21.32 -4.65
N GLU A 228 10.16 -22.07 -3.84
CA GLU A 228 10.70 -22.90 -2.74
C GLU A 228 11.67 -24.01 -3.20
N ASP A 229 11.60 -24.43 -4.45
CA ASP A 229 12.54 -25.40 -5.03
C ASP A 229 13.94 -24.82 -5.27
N TYR A 230 14.08 -23.50 -5.12
CA TYR A 230 15.32 -22.75 -5.37
C TYR A 230 15.78 -21.98 -4.12
N PRO A 231 16.16 -22.65 -3.03
CA PRO A 231 16.44 -22.02 -1.73
C PRO A 231 17.67 -21.09 -1.72
N THR A 232 18.49 -21.11 -2.78
CA THR A 232 19.64 -20.20 -2.94
C THR A 232 19.25 -18.87 -3.59
N VAL A 233 18.05 -18.78 -4.17
CA VAL A 233 17.54 -17.55 -4.75
C VAL A 233 16.89 -16.73 -3.66
N GLU A 234 17.39 -15.54 -3.46
CA GLU A 234 16.85 -14.62 -2.48
C GLU A 234 15.78 -13.73 -3.14
N ILE A 235 14.64 -13.53 -2.44
CA ILE A 235 13.52 -12.73 -2.94
C ILE A 235 13.28 -11.59 -1.98
N PHE A 236 13.24 -10.37 -2.50
CA PHE A 236 12.96 -9.16 -1.74
C PHE A 236 11.77 -8.42 -2.36
N HIS A 237 10.75 -8.17 -1.54
CA HIS A 237 9.57 -7.40 -1.91
C HIS A 237 9.77 -5.94 -1.49
N LEU A 238 9.92 -5.05 -2.44
CA LEU A 238 10.03 -3.62 -2.23
C LEU A 238 8.69 -2.97 -2.53
N SER A 239 8.04 -2.46 -1.48
CA SER A 239 6.74 -1.80 -1.53
C SER A 239 6.76 -0.54 -0.67
N ALA A 240 5.84 0.39 -0.95
CA ALA A 240 5.65 1.61 -0.17
C ALA A 240 4.28 1.66 0.53
N ASP A 241 3.26 0.97 0.02
CA ASP A 241 1.89 1.06 0.51
C ASP A 241 1.11 -0.27 0.46
N HIS A 242 1.79 -1.37 0.09
CA HIS A 242 1.20 -2.70 0.06
C HIS A 242 1.93 -3.65 1.01
N PRO A 243 1.78 -3.48 2.34
CA PRO A 243 2.35 -4.42 3.28
C PRO A 243 1.71 -5.79 3.08
N THR A 244 2.51 -6.84 3.20
CA THR A 244 1.98 -8.20 3.15
C THR A 244 1.25 -8.49 4.46
N VAL A 245 -0.03 -8.20 4.48
CA VAL A 245 -0.88 -8.45 5.65
C VAL A 245 -1.40 -9.86 5.59
N MET A 246 -1.25 -10.55 6.68
CA MET A 246 -1.65 -11.94 6.83
C MET A 246 -3.10 -12.11 7.32
N ALA A 247 -3.79 -11.00 7.63
CA ALA A 247 -5.12 -11.09 8.14
C ALA A 247 -6.14 -11.24 7.02
N GLU A 248 -6.67 -12.41 6.92
CA GLU A 248 -7.96 -12.62 6.30
C GLU A 248 -9.04 -12.56 7.38
N GLY A 249 -10.22 -12.04 7.08
CA GLY A 249 -11.36 -11.95 8.01
C GLY A 249 -11.74 -13.26 8.72
N LYS A 250 -11.34 -14.40 8.18
CA LYS A 250 -11.50 -15.72 8.81
C LYS A 250 -10.73 -15.91 10.11
N SER A 251 -9.70 -15.12 10.36
CA SER A 251 -8.87 -15.21 11.57
C SER A 251 -9.35 -14.29 12.69
N LEU A 252 -10.28 -13.39 12.41
CA LEU A 252 -10.79 -12.46 13.40
C LEU A 252 -11.80 -13.14 14.32
N LYS A 253 -11.68 -12.83 15.62
CA LYS A 253 -12.61 -13.22 16.67
C LYS A 253 -13.40 -12.00 17.06
N VAL A 254 -14.69 -12.03 16.84
CA VAL A 254 -15.61 -10.97 17.24
C VAL A 254 -16.32 -11.40 18.53
N ASN A 255 -16.50 -10.46 19.45
CA ASN A 255 -17.24 -10.73 20.67
C ASN A 255 -18.68 -11.16 20.33
N PRO A 256 -19.11 -12.37 20.73
CA PRO A 256 -20.39 -12.92 20.33
C PRO A 256 -21.60 -12.14 20.86
N THR A 257 -21.40 -11.31 21.90
CA THR A 257 -22.47 -10.47 22.43
C THR A 257 -22.77 -9.25 21.58
N LEU A 258 -21.86 -8.89 20.68
CA LEU A 258 -21.99 -7.72 19.80
C LEU A 258 -22.33 -8.07 18.37
N SER A 259 -21.76 -9.12 17.83
CA SER A 259 -21.90 -9.45 16.41
C SER A 259 -22.96 -10.49 16.15
N ALA A 260 -23.94 -10.14 15.32
CA ALA A 260 -24.94 -11.08 14.78
C ALA A 260 -24.38 -11.87 13.61
N SER A 261 -23.56 -11.25 12.75
CA SER A 261 -22.92 -11.89 11.61
C SER A 261 -21.63 -11.18 11.19
N VAL A 262 -20.71 -11.94 10.58
CA VAL A 262 -19.47 -11.44 9.98
C VAL A 262 -19.37 -11.97 8.57
N LYS A 263 -19.13 -11.08 7.60
CA LYS A 263 -18.94 -11.42 6.19
C LYS A 263 -17.53 -11.00 5.74
N PRO A 264 -16.59 -11.94 5.60
CA PRO A 264 -15.27 -11.64 5.03
C PRO A 264 -15.35 -11.29 3.54
N CYS A 265 -14.58 -10.28 3.12
CA CYS A 265 -14.53 -9.77 1.75
C CYS A 265 -13.08 -9.62 1.24
N GLY A 266 -12.18 -10.53 1.60
CA GLY A 266 -10.76 -10.46 1.27
C GLY A 266 -9.96 -9.72 2.34
N ASN A 267 -9.46 -8.52 2.02
CA ASN A 267 -8.69 -7.67 2.94
C ASN A 267 -9.55 -6.75 3.83
N TYR A 268 -10.84 -6.95 3.85
CA TYR A 268 -11.78 -6.28 4.74
C TYR A 268 -12.95 -7.21 5.11
N GLU A 269 -13.75 -6.80 6.08
CA GLU A 269 -14.94 -7.53 6.49
C GLU A 269 -16.09 -6.59 6.80
N ILE A 270 -17.31 -7.15 6.78
CA ILE A 270 -18.55 -6.49 7.17
C ILE A 270 -19.11 -7.22 8.38
N GLN A 271 -19.35 -6.49 9.46
CA GLN A 271 -19.94 -6.99 10.69
C GLN A 271 -21.32 -6.35 10.90
N ASP A 272 -22.30 -7.17 11.35
CA ASP A 272 -23.62 -6.71 11.74
C ASP A 272 -23.75 -6.81 13.27
N TRP A 273 -23.86 -5.68 13.94
CA TRP A 273 -23.87 -5.58 15.40
C TRP A 273 -25.25 -5.29 15.91
N SER A 274 -25.63 -6.05 16.94
CA SER A 274 -26.79 -5.75 17.79
C SER A 274 -26.31 -4.97 19.00
N ILE A 275 -26.80 -3.76 19.16
CA ILE A 275 -26.41 -2.93 20.31
C ILE A 275 -27.50 -3.03 21.38
N ASP A 276 -27.24 -3.85 22.37
CA ASP A 276 -27.91 -3.83 23.64
C ASP A 276 -27.05 -3.07 24.67
N TRP A 277 -27.64 -2.15 25.42
CA TRP A 277 -26.93 -1.33 26.39
C TRP A 277 -26.24 -2.13 27.49
N GLU A 278 -26.86 -3.19 27.98
CA GLU A 278 -26.29 -4.06 29.01
C GLU A 278 -25.06 -4.80 28.46
N ALA A 279 -25.11 -5.21 27.20
CA ALA A 279 -23.98 -5.89 26.55
C ALA A 279 -22.81 -4.92 26.30
N ILE A 280 -23.08 -3.66 25.93
CA ILE A 280 -22.04 -2.64 25.70
C ILE A 280 -21.32 -2.30 26.98
N GLU A 281 -22.04 -2.10 28.10
CA GLU A 281 -21.41 -1.77 29.39
C GLU A 281 -20.37 -2.84 29.80
N SER A 282 -20.58 -4.10 29.43
CA SER A 282 -19.63 -5.18 29.76
C SER A 282 -18.34 -5.16 28.94
N VAL A 283 -18.32 -4.51 27.77
CA VAL A 283 -17.17 -4.54 26.84
C VAL A 283 -16.40 -3.23 26.75
N ILE A 284 -16.91 -2.15 27.36
CA ILE A 284 -16.24 -0.84 27.34
C ILE A 284 -15.08 -0.81 28.33
N LEU A 285 -13.89 -0.55 27.81
CA LEU A 285 -12.70 -0.42 28.64
C LEU A 285 -12.74 0.87 29.49
N GLY A 286 -12.58 0.73 30.80
CA GLY A 286 -12.53 1.87 31.72
C GLY A 286 -13.89 2.48 32.07
N ALA A 287 -15.00 1.85 31.65
CA ALA A 287 -16.33 2.26 32.09
C ALA A 287 -16.49 2.16 33.60
N VAL A 288 -17.36 3.01 34.14
CA VAL A 288 -17.69 3.03 35.56
C VAL A 288 -19.15 2.61 35.73
N ASN A 289 -19.42 1.69 36.62
CA ASN A 289 -20.80 1.33 36.96
C ASN A 289 -21.54 2.59 37.43
N PRO A 290 -22.63 3.01 36.74
CA PRO A 290 -23.33 4.24 37.04
C PRO A 290 -23.99 4.21 38.44
N ASP A 291 -24.34 3.04 38.96
CA ASP A 291 -25.02 2.87 40.24
C ASP A 291 -24.08 2.82 41.43
N THR A 292 -22.88 2.22 41.24
CA THR A 292 -21.92 2.02 42.33
C THR A 292 -20.72 2.97 42.29
N GLY A 293 -20.43 3.57 41.13
CA GLY A 293 -19.24 4.38 40.89
C GLY A 293 -17.94 3.56 40.85
N GLU A 294 -18.04 2.23 40.90
CA GLU A 294 -16.87 1.36 40.82
C GLU A 294 -16.44 1.12 39.38
N PRO A 295 -15.12 1.00 39.06
CA PRO A 295 -14.67 0.64 37.74
C PRO A 295 -15.23 -0.73 37.38
N LEU A 296 -15.82 -0.83 36.19
CA LEU A 296 -16.16 -2.11 35.58
C LEU A 296 -14.86 -2.88 35.29
N PRO A 297 -14.89 -4.21 35.35
CA PRO A 297 -13.72 -5.00 35.02
C PRO A 297 -13.21 -4.59 33.63
N ASN A 298 -11.90 -4.73 33.42
CA ASN A 298 -11.24 -4.40 32.15
C ASN A 298 -12.10 -4.87 30.97
N GLY A 299 -12.34 -3.97 30.02
CA GLY A 299 -13.17 -4.27 28.88
C GLY A 299 -12.73 -5.53 28.15
N GLU A 300 -13.66 -6.23 27.54
CA GLU A 300 -13.36 -7.41 26.75
C GLU A 300 -12.90 -6.99 25.35
N CYS A 301 -12.02 -7.80 24.75
CA CYS A 301 -11.66 -7.65 23.36
C CYS A 301 -12.91 -7.81 22.48
N VAL A 302 -13.20 -6.81 21.67
CA VAL A 302 -14.39 -6.80 20.79
C VAL A 302 -14.10 -7.39 19.43
N ILE A 303 -12.91 -7.12 18.87
CA ILE A 303 -12.43 -7.67 17.60
C ILE A 303 -10.99 -8.07 17.81
N GLY A 304 -10.63 -9.34 17.65
CA GLY A 304 -9.29 -9.82 17.93
C GLY A 304 -8.76 -10.84 16.96
N GLY A 305 -7.45 -11.05 17.06
CA GLY A 305 -6.75 -12.07 16.29
C GLY A 305 -6.35 -11.67 14.88
N LEU A 306 -6.38 -10.37 14.54
CA LEU A 306 -5.82 -9.88 13.30
C LEU A 306 -4.29 -10.06 13.33
N LYS A 307 -3.76 -10.94 12.50
CA LYS A 307 -2.32 -11.21 12.43
C LYS A 307 -1.67 -10.34 11.37
N VAL A 308 -0.62 -9.64 11.76
CA VAL A 308 0.20 -8.79 10.91
C VAL A 308 1.62 -9.34 10.89
N ASP A 309 2.15 -9.65 9.71
CA ASP A 309 3.56 -9.93 9.56
C ASP A 309 4.35 -8.63 9.61
N ARG A 310 4.84 -8.28 10.78
CA ARG A 310 5.54 -7.04 11.05
C ARG A 310 6.85 -6.88 10.29
N ASN A 311 7.42 -7.96 9.77
CA ASN A 311 8.73 -7.99 9.12
C ASN A 311 8.64 -8.11 7.59
N SER A 312 7.45 -8.27 7.02
CA SER A 312 7.27 -8.49 5.58
C SER A 312 7.32 -7.21 4.75
N TYR A 313 7.45 -6.07 5.40
CA TYR A 313 7.29 -4.76 4.77
C TYR A 313 8.62 -4.20 4.24
N GLY A 314 9.13 -4.80 3.15
CA GLY A 314 10.19 -4.21 2.32
C GLY A 314 11.45 -3.69 3.03
N GLY A 315 11.97 -4.41 4.04
CA GLY A 315 13.12 -3.95 4.84
C GLY A 315 12.74 -3.04 6.00
N PHE A 316 11.46 -2.89 6.27
CA PHE A 316 10.92 -2.22 7.44
C PHE A 316 10.23 -3.22 8.37
N ARG A 317 10.24 -2.90 9.63
CA ARG A 317 9.48 -3.57 10.66
C ARG A 317 8.40 -2.63 11.17
N ILE A 318 7.15 -3.04 11.09
CA ILE A 318 6.03 -2.28 11.65
C ILE A 318 6.14 -2.31 13.19
N THR A 319 6.25 -1.14 13.81
CA THR A 319 6.39 -1.00 15.27
C THR A 319 5.17 -0.40 15.94
N ASP A 320 4.34 0.29 15.17
CA ASP A 320 3.11 0.89 15.70
C ASP A 320 2.03 0.96 14.62
N ILE A 321 0.77 0.96 15.05
CA ILE A 321 -0.41 1.08 14.20
C ILE A 321 -1.36 2.13 14.74
N ASP A 322 -2.17 2.72 13.86
CA ASP A 322 -3.30 3.56 14.20
C ASP A 322 -4.60 2.86 13.85
N VAL A 323 -5.61 3.07 14.68
CA VAL A 323 -6.97 2.60 14.47
C VAL A 323 -7.84 3.81 14.15
N ASN A 324 -8.13 4.00 12.88
CA ASN A 324 -8.90 5.14 12.40
C ASN A 324 -10.36 4.77 12.24
N VAL A 325 -11.24 5.48 12.92
CA VAL A 325 -12.68 5.22 12.89
C VAL A 325 -13.41 6.36 12.20
N TYR A 326 -14.25 6.00 11.24
CA TYR A 326 -15.00 6.95 10.42
C TYR A 326 -16.50 6.69 10.51
N ASP A 327 -17.27 7.75 10.69
CA ASP A 327 -18.72 7.71 10.47
C ASP A 327 -18.97 7.82 8.96
N ILE A 328 -19.54 6.76 8.38
CA ILE A 328 -19.91 6.70 6.96
C ILE A 328 -21.42 6.61 6.76
N ASN A 329 -22.20 6.86 7.80
CA ASN A 329 -23.65 6.63 7.81
C ASN A 329 -24.35 7.40 6.67
N SER A 330 -24.11 8.71 6.61
CA SER A 330 -24.70 9.56 5.57
C SER A 330 -24.21 9.23 4.17
N ASP A 331 -22.91 8.95 4.02
CA ASP A 331 -22.31 8.63 2.73
C ASP A 331 -22.83 7.31 2.17
N TYR A 332 -22.89 6.28 3.03
CA TYR A 332 -23.42 4.98 2.59
C TYR A 332 -24.92 5.04 2.30
N PHE A 333 -25.70 5.76 3.10
CA PHE A 333 -27.14 5.95 2.85
C PHE A 333 -27.38 6.64 1.50
N ASN A 334 -26.66 7.72 1.20
CA ASN A 334 -26.75 8.43 -0.06
C ASN A 334 -26.31 7.57 -1.24
N TYR A 335 -25.24 6.80 -1.08
CA TYR A 335 -24.77 5.85 -2.08
C TYR A 335 -25.83 4.76 -2.36
N TYR A 336 -26.42 4.19 -1.31
CA TYR A 336 -27.48 3.22 -1.42
C TYR A 336 -28.68 3.77 -2.22
N ASN A 337 -29.14 4.96 -1.88
CA ASN A 337 -30.25 5.62 -2.58
C ASN A 337 -29.90 5.87 -4.06
N GLU A 338 -28.68 6.27 -4.35
CA GLU A 338 -28.23 6.47 -5.72
C GLU A 338 -28.19 5.17 -6.54
N GLN A 339 -27.91 4.03 -5.90
CA GLN A 339 -27.97 2.74 -6.57
C GLN A 339 -29.40 2.27 -6.84
N GLU A 340 -30.34 2.57 -5.93
CA GLU A 340 -31.76 2.19 -6.09
C GLU A 340 -32.50 3.13 -7.05
N ALA A 341 -32.14 4.42 -7.08
CA ALA A 341 -32.74 5.45 -7.93
C ALA A 341 -31.68 6.44 -8.44
N PRO A 342 -30.92 6.06 -9.50
CA PRO A 342 -29.79 6.86 -9.98
C PRO A 342 -30.17 8.28 -10.38
N THR A 343 -29.53 9.27 -9.77
CA THR A 343 -29.64 10.70 -10.10
C THR A 343 -28.35 11.25 -10.71
N GLY A 344 -27.23 10.51 -10.58
CA GLY A 344 -25.90 10.95 -10.96
C GLY A 344 -25.30 12.02 -10.03
N MET A 345 -25.86 12.19 -8.83
CA MET A 345 -25.48 13.26 -7.90
C MET A 345 -24.67 12.77 -6.69
N PHE A 346 -24.47 11.44 -6.57
CA PHE A 346 -23.67 10.96 -5.44
C PHE A 346 -22.24 11.46 -5.54
N ALA A 347 -21.80 12.15 -4.51
CA ALA A 347 -20.41 12.47 -4.26
C ALA A 347 -20.10 12.17 -2.80
N MET A 348 -19.01 11.45 -2.56
CA MET A 348 -18.58 11.17 -1.21
C MET A 348 -18.19 12.46 -0.48
N SER A 349 -18.62 12.62 0.75
CA SER A 349 -18.20 13.70 1.62
C SER A 349 -16.77 13.46 2.15
N SER A 350 -16.16 14.46 2.77
CA SER A 350 -14.97 14.24 3.59
C SER A 350 -15.34 13.42 4.81
N LEU A 351 -14.63 12.29 5.01
CA LEU A 351 -14.85 11.42 6.15
C LEU A 351 -14.69 12.20 7.47
N THR A 352 -15.67 12.04 8.36
CA THR A 352 -15.55 12.52 9.72
C THR A 352 -14.71 11.52 10.51
N HIS A 353 -13.52 11.95 10.90
CA HIS A 353 -12.59 11.13 11.65
C HIS A 353 -12.93 11.16 13.13
N SER A 354 -13.06 9.99 13.75
CA SER A 354 -13.17 9.84 15.20
C SER A 354 -11.98 9.05 15.70
N SER A 355 -11.04 9.73 16.34
CA SER A 355 -9.72 9.15 16.65
C SER A 355 -9.68 8.25 17.89
N TYR A 356 -10.77 8.06 18.64
CA TYR A 356 -10.69 7.44 19.97
C TYR A 356 -11.76 6.38 20.25
N SER A 357 -12.35 5.78 19.25
CA SER A 357 -13.41 4.77 19.44
C SER A 357 -12.89 3.41 19.84
N PHE A 358 -11.68 3.07 19.36
CA PHE A 358 -11.04 1.79 19.63
C PHE A 358 -9.58 2.01 19.96
N ILE A 359 -9.11 1.25 20.94
CA ILE A 359 -7.70 1.11 21.29
C ILE A 359 -7.27 -0.33 21.04
N TYR A 360 -5.99 -0.56 20.86
CA TYR A 360 -5.45 -1.91 20.65
C TYR A 360 -4.44 -2.29 21.72
N ASP A 361 -4.26 -3.60 21.92
CA ASP A 361 -3.26 -4.15 22.80
C ASP A 361 -1.87 -4.03 22.17
N LYS A 362 -1.13 -3.02 22.63
CA LYS A 362 0.21 -2.69 22.14
C LYS A 362 1.26 -3.75 22.49
N GLU A 363 1.10 -4.41 23.62
CA GLU A 363 2.01 -5.45 24.09
C GLU A 363 1.84 -6.71 23.23
N GLU A 364 0.61 -7.15 22.99
CA GLU A 364 0.30 -8.30 22.14
C GLU A 364 0.74 -8.05 20.69
N PHE A 365 0.49 -6.84 20.16
CA PHE A 365 0.98 -6.46 18.84
C PHE A 365 2.51 -6.50 18.75
N ASN A 366 3.20 -5.95 19.75
CA ASN A 366 4.67 -5.90 19.76
C ASN A 366 5.32 -7.27 19.91
N ASN A 367 4.72 -8.16 20.67
CA ASN A 367 5.28 -9.49 20.93
C ASN A 367 4.91 -10.51 19.83
N HIS A 368 3.67 -10.47 19.35
CA HIS A 368 3.13 -11.53 18.49
C HIS A 368 2.61 -11.04 17.12
N GLY A 369 2.57 -9.72 16.88
CA GLY A 369 1.99 -9.16 15.66
C GLY A 369 0.47 -9.32 15.59
N VAL A 370 -0.21 -9.45 16.75
CA VAL A 370 -1.65 -9.65 16.82
C VAL A 370 -2.33 -8.35 17.24
N VAL A 371 -3.32 -7.92 16.46
CA VAL A 371 -4.15 -6.76 16.79
C VAL A 371 -5.43 -7.26 17.46
N ASN A 372 -5.63 -6.82 18.69
CA ASN A 372 -6.86 -6.99 19.48
C ASN A 372 -7.42 -5.61 19.78
N LEU A 373 -8.64 -5.34 19.37
CA LEU A 373 -9.31 -4.06 19.55
C LEU A 373 -10.25 -4.10 20.75
N TYR A 374 -10.18 -3.02 21.53
CA TYR A 374 -11.03 -2.76 22.69
C TYR A 374 -11.77 -1.46 22.48
N MET A 375 -13.02 -1.37 22.97
CA MET A 375 -13.77 -0.12 22.95
C MET A 375 -13.20 0.86 23.94
N ASP A 376 -13.07 2.12 23.52
CA ASP A 376 -12.70 3.23 24.38
C ASP A 376 -13.97 3.84 24.99
N ALA A 377 -14.00 3.95 26.34
CA ALA A 377 -15.15 4.50 27.06
C ALA A 377 -15.45 5.97 26.72
N ASP A 378 -14.42 6.75 26.39
CA ASP A 378 -14.59 8.18 26.09
C ASP A 378 -15.39 8.41 24.81
N TRP A 379 -15.40 7.44 23.92
CA TRP A 379 -16.15 7.53 22.67
C TRP A 379 -17.59 7.05 22.78
N TRP A 380 -17.83 5.99 23.57
CA TRP A 380 -19.15 5.37 23.71
C TRP A 380 -20.08 6.15 24.64
N THR A 381 -20.41 7.35 24.25
CA THR A 381 -21.55 8.02 24.88
C THR A 381 -22.81 7.77 24.04
N PRO A 382 -23.98 7.57 24.68
CA PRO A 382 -25.25 7.45 23.95
C PRO A 382 -25.49 8.58 22.95
N SER A 383 -24.97 9.76 23.25
CA SER A 383 -25.09 10.95 22.40
C SER A 383 -24.26 10.89 21.12
N ASN A 384 -23.14 10.17 21.09
CA ASN A 384 -22.25 10.12 19.95
C ASN A 384 -22.64 9.01 18.96
N PHE A 385 -23.19 7.92 19.45
CA PHE A 385 -23.42 6.74 18.65
C PHE A 385 -24.80 6.65 17.97
N LEU A 386 -25.82 7.30 18.50
CA LEU A 386 -27.20 7.11 18.04
C LEU A 386 -28.06 8.39 18.07
N THR A 387 -27.50 9.54 17.83
CA THR A 387 -28.26 10.79 17.77
C THR A 387 -29.27 10.75 16.63
N GLY A 388 -30.42 10.14 16.90
CA GLY A 388 -31.59 10.21 16.05
C GLY A 388 -31.74 9.12 14.99
N CYS A 389 -30.74 8.25 14.76
CA CYS A 389 -30.87 7.14 13.82
C CYS A 389 -30.94 5.79 14.54
N PRO A 390 -31.79 4.86 14.11
CA PRO A 390 -31.91 3.53 14.70
C PRO A 390 -30.78 2.58 14.26
N PHE A 391 -29.89 3.02 13.39
CA PHE A 391 -28.75 2.27 12.87
C PHE A 391 -27.57 3.20 12.65
N ASN A 392 -26.37 2.63 12.56
CA ASN A 392 -25.16 3.36 12.21
C ASN A 392 -24.23 2.50 11.34
N TYR A 393 -23.51 3.15 10.42
CA TYR A 393 -22.45 2.54 9.61
C TYR A 393 -21.12 3.19 9.96
N THR A 394 -20.21 2.38 10.42
CA THR A 394 -18.85 2.79 10.81
C THR A 394 -17.82 2.06 9.97
N LYS A 395 -16.78 2.78 9.55
CA LYS A 395 -15.60 2.20 8.90
C LYS A 395 -14.41 2.31 9.85
N ILE A 396 -13.70 1.22 10.05
CA ILE A 396 -12.47 1.18 10.84
C ILE A 396 -11.34 0.79 9.91
N ASP A 397 -10.31 1.63 9.82
CA ASP A 397 -9.05 1.31 9.15
C ASP A 397 -7.96 1.09 10.17
N ILE A 398 -7.30 -0.05 10.08
CA ILE A 398 -6.08 -0.35 10.82
C ILE A 398 -4.93 0.01 9.89
N CYS A 399 -4.16 1.03 10.25
CA CYS A 399 -3.11 1.59 9.43
C CYS A 399 -1.74 1.45 10.09
N VAL A 400 -0.69 1.37 9.29
CA VAL A 400 0.67 1.55 9.79
C VAL A 400 0.83 2.99 10.25
N SER A 401 1.32 3.22 11.47
CA SER A 401 1.66 4.56 11.95
C SER A 401 3.16 4.75 12.15
N LYS A 402 3.89 3.67 12.35
CA LYS A 402 5.34 3.74 12.51
C LYS A 402 6.05 2.47 12.05
N CYS A 403 7.13 2.67 11.30
CA CYS A 403 8.07 1.62 10.91
C CYS A 403 9.48 1.89 11.44
N GLU A 404 10.18 0.82 11.78
CA GLU A 404 11.60 0.80 12.05
C GLU A 404 12.34 0.24 10.83
N ASN A 405 13.43 0.88 10.41
CA ASN A 405 14.25 0.38 9.32
C ASN A 405 15.10 -0.79 9.81
N VAL A 406 14.93 -1.94 9.19
CA VAL A 406 15.67 -3.18 9.44
C VAL A 406 16.40 -3.67 8.19
N PHE A 407 16.56 -2.82 7.18
CA PHE A 407 17.12 -3.16 5.87
C PHE A 407 18.55 -3.71 5.96
N ASP A 408 19.34 -3.29 6.95
CA ASP A 408 20.71 -3.81 7.13
C ASP A 408 20.75 -5.35 7.29
N ASN A 409 19.65 -5.97 7.76
CA ASN A 409 19.52 -7.42 7.85
C ASN A 409 19.41 -8.10 6.47
N TYR A 410 19.03 -7.36 5.45
CA TYR A 410 18.82 -7.85 4.08
C TYR A 410 19.94 -7.41 3.12
N SER A 411 20.83 -6.53 3.54
CA SER A 411 21.83 -5.91 2.67
C SER A 411 22.76 -6.92 1.96
N SER A 412 23.05 -8.06 2.59
CA SER A 412 23.85 -9.13 2.00
C SER A 412 23.20 -9.77 0.76
N MET A 413 21.86 -9.72 0.65
CA MET A 413 21.13 -10.24 -0.51
C MET A 413 21.54 -9.59 -1.83
N PHE A 414 22.05 -8.37 -1.78
CA PHE A 414 22.34 -7.57 -2.97
C PHE A 414 23.84 -7.39 -3.24
N ASN A 415 24.69 -7.81 -2.31
CA ASN A 415 26.13 -7.67 -2.44
C ASN A 415 26.73 -8.81 -3.26
N PHE A 416 27.73 -8.50 -4.10
CA PHE A 416 28.46 -9.48 -4.89
C PHE A 416 29.91 -9.01 -5.13
N ASP A 417 30.80 -9.93 -5.50
CA ASP A 417 32.21 -9.62 -5.69
C ASP A 417 32.44 -8.61 -6.83
N ALA A 418 33.22 -7.57 -6.60
CA ALA A 418 33.57 -6.60 -7.61
C ALA A 418 34.75 -7.11 -8.46
N ILE A 419 34.55 -7.24 -9.78
CA ILE A 419 35.64 -7.68 -10.69
C ILE A 419 36.83 -6.71 -10.67
N GLY A 420 38.01 -7.25 -10.51
CA GLY A 420 39.25 -6.47 -10.51
C GLY A 420 39.55 -5.71 -9.19
N LEU A 421 38.72 -5.86 -8.18
CA LEU A 421 38.87 -5.25 -6.86
C LEU A 421 38.83 -6.36 -5.79
N LEU A 422 39.91 -7.11 -5.67
CA LEU A 422 40.01 -8.27 -4.77
C LEU A 422 39.56 -7.90 -3.33
N GLY A 423 38.62 -8.66 -2.81
CA GLY A 423 38.09 -8.49 -1.45
C GLY A 423 37.14 -7.32 -1.28
N GLN A 424 36.68 -6.68 -2.35
CA GLN A 424 35.65 -5.66 -2.32
C GLN A 424 34.36 -6.19 -2.92
N TYR A 425 33.23 -5.75 -2.34
CA TYR A 425 31.92 -6.04 -2.85
C TYR A 425 31.38 -4.86 -3.66
N ASN A 426 30.63 -5.18 -4.71
CA ASN A 426 29.75 -4.22 -5.33
C ASN A 426 28.49 -4.13 -4.47
N VAL A 427 28.18 -2.93 -3.98
CA VAL A 427 27.03 -2.63 -3.10
C VAL A 427 26.04 -1.66 -3.75
N SER A 428 26.17 -1.41 -5.06
CA SER A 428 25.36 -0.41 -5.76
C SER A 428 23.86 -0.71 -5.73
N VAL A 429 23.47 -1.98 -5.79
CA VAL A 429 22.06 -2.40 -5.64
C VAL A 429 21.61 -2.17 -4.20
N THR A 430 22.38 -2.58 -3.21
CA THR A 430 22.14 -2.33 -1.78
C THR A 430 21.91 -0.85 -1.51
N GLU A 431 22.81 0.01 -1.98
CA GLU A 431 22.71 1.46 -1.80
C GLU A 431 21.50 2.04 -2.53
N SER A 432 21.11 1.45 -3.67
CA SER A 432 19.92 1.87 -4.41
C SER A 432 18.65 1.60 -3.63
N VAL A 433 18.50 0.38 -3.09
CA VAL A 433 17.35 0.02 -2.25
C VAL A 433 17.34 0.86 -0.97
N LYS A 434 18.50 0.98 -0.31
CA LYS A 434 18.63 1.78 0.91
C LYS A 434 18.20 3.24 0.69
N GLN A 435 18.71 3.91 -0.33
CA GLN A 435 18.31 5.29 -0.63
C GLN A 435 16.84 5.44 -1.05
N CYS A 436 16.26 4.41 -1.65
CA CYS A 436 14.83 4.39 -1.94
C CYS A 436 14.03 4.35 -0.63
N LEU A 437 14.35 3.43 0.27
CA LEU A 437 13.66 3.25 1.55
C LEU A 437 13.82 4.44 2.51
N PHE A 438 14.87 5.24 2.38
CA PHE A 438 15.07 6.47 3.16
C PHE A 438 14.48 7.74 2.51
N ASP A 439 13.80 7.62 1.37
CA ASP A 439 13.11 8.76 0.77
C ASP A 439 11.91 9.16 1.64
N PRO A 440 11.78 10.47 2.02
CA PRO A 440 10.71 10.91 2.92
C PRO A 440 9.30 10.61 2.42
N GLU A 441 9.05 10.73 1.11
CA GLU A 441 7.73 10.45 0.53
C GLU A 441 7.41 8.95 0.56
N ILE A 442 8.42 8.09 0.32
CA ILE A 442 8.27 6.65 0.46
C ILE A 442 7.97 6.27 1.91
N GLN A 443 8.67 6.88 2.87
CA GLN A 443 8.40 6.65 4.29
C GLN A 443 7.01 7.13 4.71
N GLU A 444 6.55 8.25 4.19
CA GLU A 444 5.20 8.74 4.43
C GLU A 444 4.13 7.78 3.89
N MET A 445 4.30 7.25 2.68
CA MET A 445 3.41 6.23 2.11
C MET A 445 3.39 4.98 2.99
N MET A 446 4.55 4.49 3.44
CA MET A 446 4.66 3.33 4.31
C MET A 446 3.96 3.53 5.66
N ASN A 447 4.12 4.72 6.26
CA ASN A 447 3.53 5.06 7.56
C ASN A 447 2.03 5.39 7.49
N SER A 448 1.41 5.34 6.32
CA SER A 448 -0.03 5.56 6.14
C SER A 448 -0.74 4.37 5.47
N ALA A 449 -0.02 3.28 5.24
CA ALA A 449 -0.57 2.11 4.55
C ALA A 449 -1.68 1.45 5.37
N VAL A 450 -2.81 1.17 4.72
CA VAL A 450 -3.94 0.46 5.33
C VAL A 450 -3.64 -1.03 5.37
N LEU A 451 -3.62 -1.59 6.57
CA LEU A 451 -3.42 -3.02 6.79
C LEU A 451 -4.72 -3.82 6.62
N TYR A 452 -5.79 -3.30 7.20
CA TYR A 452 -7.09 -3.98 7.18
C TYR A 452 -8.23 -2.98 7.39
N THR A 453 -9.38 -3.26 6.81
CA THR A 453 -10.60 -2.45 6.97
C THR A 453 -11.73 -3.29 7.55
N ILE A 454 -12.50 -2.71 8.45
CA ILE A 454 -13.67 -3.32 9.05
C ILE A 454 -14.85 -2.36 8.87
N TYR A 455 -15.96 -2.86 8.33
CA TYR A 455 -17.21 -2.14 8.32
C TYR A 455 -18.15 -2.71 9.38
N ILE A 456 -18.72 -1.83 10.19
CA ILE A 456 -19.70 -2.21 11.20
C ILE A 456 -21.03 -1.56 10.84
N LYS A 457 -22.05 -2.39 10.64
CA LYS A 457 -23.43 -1.99 10.67
C LYS A 457 -23.97 -2.27 12.07
N SER A 458 -24.42 -1.27 12.78
CA SER A 458 -24.99 -1.42 14.09
C SER A 458 -26.47 -1.02 14.11
N ASN A 459 -27.28 -1.82 14.77
CA ASN A 459 -28.71 -1.59 14.94
C ASN A 459 -29.01 -1.43 16.44
N LYS A 460 -29.87 -0.46 16.77
CA LYS A 460 -30.44 -0.30 18.11
C LYS A 460 -31.67 -1.19 18.23
N TYR A 461 -31.71 -2.00 19.28
CA TYR A 461 -32.92 -2.73 19.68
C TYR A 461 -33.70 -1.96 20.74
#